data_8e6b936ec65efbd776b2bfb5a3c38642
#
_entry.id   8e6b936ec65efbd776b2bfb5a3c38642
#
_cell.length_a   1.000
_cell.length_b   1.000
_cell.length_c   1.000
_cell.angle_alpha   90.00
_cell.angle_beta   90.00
_cell.angle_gamma   90.00
#
_symmetry.space_group_name_H-M   'P 1'
#
loop_
_entity.id
_entity.type
_entity.pdbx_description
1 polymer ?
#
loop_
_entity_poly.entity_id
_entity_poly.type
_entity_poly.pdbx_seq_one_letter_code
_entity_poly.pdbx_strand_id
1 'polypeptide(L)'
;VLSKAIYEGNKNLFYNLTNLSAYDELFELNLTKDSFKVLFHLSDKYIIPSEEGSLSTMMAEVISRELVHPDDIADYLDFWNLDTIMERLSSASPSPFLLGQFRKAKKDGSYCWVAQTAVAVRQSRDDDQIIMCFVQDIHEQKEKSLEIKEHKPLPSTSIDPLTGLYRKNIFVQKAVRLLQTSGTHEHCLMVIDIEHFKLFNEWYGQEAGDQFLIDIGLHLKKAQEEHEGIAGYMGD
;
A
#
# COMPACT_ATOMS: atom_id res chain seq x y z
N VAL A 1 -24.85 9.48 -3.46
CA VAL A 1 -25.17 8.61 -4.60
C VAL A 1 -23.95 7.75 -4.98
N LEU A 2 -22.76 8.33 -4.98
CA LEU A 2 -21.49 7.63 -5.28
C LEU A 2 -21.17 6.53 -4.26
N SER A 3 -21.37 6.81 -2.97
CA SER A 3 -21.15 5.86 -1.87
C SER A 3 -21.94 4.57 -2.02
N LYS A 4 -23.12 4.61 -2.62
CA LYS A 4 -24.00 3.47 -2.78
C LYS A 4 -23.57 2.52 -3.91
N ALA A 5 -23.07 3.05 -5.04
CA ALA A 5 -22.62 2.24 -6.18
C ALA A 5 -21.27 1.54 -5.89
N ILE A 6 -20.34 2.24 -5.24
CA ILE A 6 -19.06 1.66 -4.77
C ILE A 6 -19.33 0.64 -3.67
N TYR A 7 -20.25 0.94 -2.75
CA TYR A 7 -20.61 0.10 -1.61
C TYR A 7 -21.27 -1.23 -2.02
N GLU A 8 -22.16 -1.22 -3.02
CA GLU A 8 -22.85 -2.43 -3.46
C GLU A 8 -21.99 -3.35 -4.34
N GLY A 9 -21.02 -2.79 -5.09
CA GLY A 9 -20.15 -3.57 -5.99
C GLY A 9 -18.91 -4.18 -5.33
N ASN A 10 -18.36 -3.57 -4.28
CA ASN A 10 -17.11 -3.99 -3.64
C ASN A 10 -17.09 -3.73 -2.13
N LYS A 11 -18.05 -4.26 -1.39
CA LYS A 11 -18.18 -4.07 0.08
C LYS A 11 -16.87 -4.27 0.83
N ASN A 12 -16.13 -5.34 0.53
CA ASN A 12 -14.89 -5.67 1.24
C ASN A 12 -13.74 -4.70 0.92
N LEU A 13 -13.67 -4.18 -0.31
CA LEU A 13 -12.66 -3.22 -0.70
C LEU A 13 -12.94 -1.84 -0.08
N PHE A 14 -14.21 -1.45 -0.04
CA PHE A 14 -14.65 -0.20 0.59
C PHE A 14 -14.39 -0.19 2.10
N TYR A 15 -14.59 -1.30 2.79
CA TYR A 15 -14.26 -1.42 4.22
C TYR A 15 -12.76 -1.29 4.49
N ASN A 16 -11.90 -1.77 3.60
CA ASN A 16 -10.44 -1.61 3.71
C ASN A 16 -9.95 -0.20 3.32
N LEU A 17 -10.74 0.56 2.54
CA LEU A 17 -10.44 1.93 2.11
C LEU A 17 -11.22 2.99 2.91
N THR A 18 -12.01 2.60 3.92
CA THR A 18 -12.93 3.50 4.64
C THR A 18 -12.29 4.53 5.54
N ASN A 19 -10.97 4.56 5.65
CA ASN A 19 -10.31 5.68 6.30
C ASN A 19 -9.97 6.76 5.24
N LEU A 20 -11.01 7.42 4.68
CA LEU A 20 -10.84 8.51 3.70
C LEU A 20 -9.93 9.63 4.20
N SER A 21 -9.77 9.76 5.52
CA SER A 21 -8.80 10.68 6.14
C SER A 21 -7.33 10.31 5.87
N ALA A 22 -7.05 9.09 5.38
CA ALA A 22 -5.71 8.66 5.01
C ALA A 22 -5.31 9.05 3.57
N TYR A 23 -6.27 9.52 2.75
CA TYR A 23 -6.03 9.89 1.35
C TYR A 23 -6.08 11.39 1.16
N ASP A 24 -5.20 11.91 0.32
CA ASP A 24 -5.13 13.32 -0.03
C ASP A 24 -6.01 13.67 -1.23
N GLU A 25 -6.21 12.71 -2.15
CA GLU A 25 -7.03 12.92 -3.35
C GLU A 25 -7.75 11.64 -3.76
N LEU A 26 -8.89 11.80 -4.42
CA LEU A 26 -9.69 10.75 -5.01
C LEU A 26 -10.20 11.19 -6.38
N PHE A 27 -9.91 10.38 -7.41
CA PHE A 27 -10.35 10.61 -8.78
C PHE A 27 -11.22 9.46 -9.27
N GLU A 28 -12.20 9.80 -10.08
CA GLU A 28 -12.92 8.86 -10.94
C GLU A 28 -12.40 9.04 -12.37
N LEU A 29 -11.96 7.94 -12.98
CA LEU A 29 -11.43 7.89 -14.35
C LEU A 29 -12.36 7.00 -15.16
N ASN A 30 -12.97 7.54 -16.22
CA ASN A 30 -13.81 6.78 -17.15
C ASN A 30 -13.07 6.59 -18.45
N LEU A 31 -12.58 5.37 -18.69
CA LEU A 31 -11.79 5.02 -19.87
C LEU A 31 -12.66 4.98 -21.14
N THR A 32 -13.92 4.56 -21.01
CA THR A 32 -14.86 4.46 -22.14
C THR A 32 -15.22 5.83 -22.71
N LYS A 33 -15.38 6.84 -21.82
CA LYS A 33 -15.78 8.20 -22.19
C LYS A 33 -14.62 9.18 -22.28
N ASP A 34 -13.39 8.73 -22.11
CA ASP A 34 -12.20 9.59 -21.99
C ASP A 34 -12.43 10.77 -21.05
N SER A 35 -12.92 10.50 -19.85
CA SER A 35 -13.22 11.57 -18.89
C SER A 35 -12.71 11.26 -17.50
N PHE A 36 -12.41 12.32 -16.75
CA PHE A 36 -12.06 12.20 -15.33
C PHE A 36 -12.84 13.22 -14.51
N LYS A 37 -12.93 12.92 -13.22
CA LYS A 37 -13.51 13.83 -12.22
C LYS A 37 -12.78 13.69 -10.90
N VAL A 38 -12.44 14.84 -10.31
CA VAL A 38 -11.93 14.90 -8.93
C VAL A 38 -13.13 14.81 -7.99
N LEU A 39 -13.13 13.76 -7.15
CA LEU A 39 -14.20 13.55 -6.17
C LEU A 39 -13.86 14.16 -4.81
N PHE A 40 -12.57 14.20 -4.50
CA PHE A 40 -12.04 14.78 -3.28
C PHE A 40 -10.58 15.18 -3.49
N HIS A 41 -10.15 16.30 -2.91
CA HIS A 41 -8.74 16.70 -2.82
C HIS A 41 -8.50 17.63 -1.62
N LEU A 42 -7.28 17.57 -1.09
CA LEU A 42 -6.77 18.58 -0.16
C LEU A 42 -6.25 19.78 -0.96
N SER A 43 -7.05 20.84 -1.03
CA SER A 43 -6.89 21.98 -1.96
C SER A 43 -5.55 22.71 -1.87
N ASP A 44 -4.87 22.63 -0.72
CA ASP A 44 -3.68 23.43 -0.47
C ASP A 44 -2.36 22.67 -0.72
N LYS A 45 -2.40 21.38 -1.05
CA LYS A 45 -1.21 20.55 -1.10
C LYS A 45 -0.65 20.38 -2.53
N TYR A 46 -1.49 19.96 -3.48
CA TYR A 46 -1.06 19.58 -4.82
C TYR A 46 -1.56 20.51 -5.90
N ILE A 47 -0.88 20.49 -7.05
CA ILE A 47 -1.36 21.10 -8.28
C ILE A 47 -2.32 20.11 -8.95
N ILE A 48 -3.56 20.52 -9.15
CA ILE A 48 -4.59 19.80 -9.92
C ILE A 48 -4.86 20.63 -11.17
N PRO A 49 -4.68 20.08 -12.40
CA PRO A 49 -4.89 20.83 -13.63
C PRO A 49 -6.31 21.36 -13.76
N SER A 50 -7.30 20.52 -13.49
CA SER A 50 -8.74 20.83 -13.49
C SER A 50 -9.49 19.83 -12.61
N GLU A 51 -10.74 20.14 -12.23
CA GLU A 51 -11.57 19.24 -11.41
C GLU A 51 -12.28 18.17 -12.24
N GLU A 52 -12.48 18.39 -13.53
CA GLU A 52 -13.06 17.44 -14.47
C GLU A 52 -12.65 17.78 -15.91
N GLY A 53 -12.72 16.81 -16.81
CA GLY A 53 -12.38 17.00 -18.22
C GLY A 53 -12.01 15.70 -18.94
N SER A 54 -11.28 15.83 -20.07
CA SER A 54 -10.76 14.68 -20.81
C SER A 54 -9.59 14.04 -20.05
N LEU A 55 -9.64 12.73 -19.88
CA LEU A 55 -8.59 11.95 -19.21
C LEU A 55 -7.28 12.01 -19.99
N SER A 56 -7.33 11.84 -21.30
CA SER A 56 -6.15 11.91 -22.17
C SER A 56 -5.49 13.30 -22.14
N THR A 57 -6.27 14.37 -22.10
CA THR A 57 -5.75 15.73 -21.94
C THR A 57 -5.10 15.92 -20.57
N MET A 58 -5.73 15.46 -19.51
CA MET A 58 -5.19 15.53 -18.15
C MET A 58 -3.86 14.79 -18.04
N MET A 59 -3.76 13.59 -18.61
CA MET A 59 -2.52 12.82 -18.63
C MET A 59 -1.40 13.56 -19.37
N ALA A 60 -1.70 14.19 -20.53
CA ALA A 60 -0.75 14.99 -21.27
C ALA A 60 -0.29 16.25 -20.47
N GLU A 61 -1.20 16.90 -19.75
CA GLU A 61 -0.87 18.03 -18.89
C GLU A 61 0.00 17.61 -17.69
N VAL A 62 -0.27 16.47 -17.08
CA VAL A 62 0.56 15.94 -15.97
C VAL A 62 2.02 15.81 -16.42
N ILE A 63 2.25 15.34 -17.64
CA ILE A 63 3.61 15.18 -18.20
C ILE A 63 4.20 16.54 -18.60
N SER A 64 3.48 17.33 -19.40
CA SER A 64 4.01 18.59 -19.99
C SER A 64 4.28 19.67 -18.94
N ARG A 65 3.58 19.64 -17.82
CA ARG A 65 3.74 20.59 -16.70
C ARG A 65 4.60 20.01 -15.56
N GLU A 66 5.24 18.86 -15.79
CA GLU A 66 6.07 18.18 -14.79
C GLU A 66 5.36 17.98 -13.44
N LEU A 67 4.06 17.63 -13.46
CA LEU A 67 3.32 17.37 -12.23
C LEU A 67 3.69 16.02 -11.58
N VAL A 68 4.39 15.18 -12.32
CA VAL A 68 5.15 14.03 -11.84
C VAL A 68 6.63 14.33 -12.11
N HIS A 69 7.51 13.95 -11.17
CA HIS A 69 8.95 14.18 -11.28
C HIS A 69 9.49 13.56 -12.57
N PRO A 70 10.38 14.24 -13.31
CA PRO A 70 10.89 13.77 -14.60
C PRO A 70 11.43 12.34 -14.59
N ASP A 71 12.17 11.95 -13.55
CA ASP A 71 12.71 10.57 -13.43
C ASP A 71 11.63 9.50 -13.26
N ASP A 72 10.44 9.88 -12.81
CA ASP A 72 9.34 8.92 -12.52
C ASP A 72 8.33 8.83 -13.69
N ILE A 73 8.51 9.64 -14.76
CA ILE A 73 7.56 9.71 -15.89
C ILE A 73 7.40 8.34 -16.58
N ALA A 74 8.50 7.63 -16.79
CA ALA A 74 8.44 6.32 -17.46
C ALA A 74 7.60 5.31 -16.65
N ASP A 75 7.85 5.22 -15.35
CA ASP A 75 7.12 4.33 -14.45
C ASP A 75 5.66 4.77 -14.30
N TYR A 76 5.40 6.08 -14.31
CA TYR A 76 4.05 6.64 -14.26
C TYR A 76 3.24 6.30 -15.51
N LEU A 77 3.83 6.42 -16.71
CA LEU A 77 3.18 6.07 -17.97
C LEU A 77 2.94 4.56 -18.10
N ASP A 78 3.87 3.72 -17.62
CA ASP A 78 3.67 2.28 -17.58
C ASP A 78 2.53 1.90 -16.62
N PHE A 79 2.51 2.50 -15.42
CA PHE A 79 1.45 2.28 -14.43
C PHE A 79 0.08 2.67 -15.00
N TRP A 80 -0.05 3.85 -15.62
CA TRP A 80 -1.27 4.38 -16.21
C TRP A 80 -1.43 4.06 -17.71
N ASN A 81 -0.87 2.95 -18.17
CA ASN A 81 -1.11 2.50 -19.54
C ASN A 81 -2.59 2.15 -19.71
N LEU A 82 -3.36 3.08 -20.32
CA LEU A 82 -4.81 3.00 -20.43
C LEU A 82 -5.27 1.83 -21.29
N ASP A 83 -4.42 1.32 -22.21
CA ASP A 83 -4.74 0.18 -23.08
C ASP A 83 -4.71 -1.15 -22.32
N THR A 84 -3.90 -1.24 -21.27
CA THR A 84 -3.67 -2.50 -20.54
C THR A 84 -4.16 -2.49 -19.09
N ILE A 85 -4.49 -1.32 -18.54
CA ILE A 85 -4.79 -1.17 -17.11
C ILE A 85 -5.98 -2.00 -16.65
N MET A 86 -7.04 -2.14 -17.46
CA MET A 86 -8.21 -2.93 -17.11
C MET A 86 -7.91 -4.43 -17.09
N GLU A 87 -7.08 -4.92 -18.01
CA GLU A 87 -6.60 -6.31 -18.02
C GLU A 87 -5.74 -6.57 -16.79
N ARG A 88 -4.81 -5.68 -16.46
CA ARG A 88 -3.94 -5.76 -15.28
C ARG A 88 -4.74 -5.76 -13.98
N LEU A 89 -5.77 -4.91 -13.86
CA LEU A 89 -6.67 -4.88 -12.71
C LEU A 89 -7.52 -6.15 -12.59
N SER A 90 -7.89 -6.76 -13.73
CA SER A 90 -8.68 -7.99 -13.74
C SER A 90 -7.85 -9.23 -13.40
N SER A 91 -6.58 -9.24 -13.77
CA SER A 91 -5.62 -10.32 -13.52
C SER A 91 -4.89 -10.19 -12.19
N ALA A 92 -4.98 -9.04 -11.51
CA ALA A 92 -4.35 -8.83 -10.21
C ALA A 92 -4.97 -9.74 -9.13
N SER A 93 -4.30 -10.81 -8.78
CA SER A 93 -4.68 -11.77 -7.73
C SER A 93 -3.55 -11.81 -6.69
N PRO A 94 -3.85 -11.80 -5.40
CA PRO A 94 -5.16 -11.83 -4.72
C PRO A 94 -5.83 -10.46 -4.53
N SER A 95 -5.19 -9.37 -4.92
CA SER A 95 -5.66 -8.00 -4.64
C SER A 95 -6.21 -7.34 -5.91
N PRO A 96 -7.49 -6.92 -5.93
CA PRO A 96 -8.14 -6.33 -7.11
C PRO A 96 -7.76 -4.85 -7.29
N PHE A 97 -6.50 -4.49 -7.09
CA PHE A 97 -5.99 -3.14 -7.26
C PHE A 97 -4.55 -3.14 -7.77
N LEU A 98 -4.14 -2.03 -8.39
CA LEU A 98 -2.74 -1.73 -8.72
C LEU A 98 -2.25 -0.61 -7.80
N LEU A 99 -0.98 -0.69 -7.42
CA LEU A 99 -0.30 0.30 -6.59
C LEU A 99 0.94 0.83 -7.30
N GLY A 100 0.99 2.15 -7.51
CA GLY A 100 2.16 2.87 -8.01
C GLY A 100 2.67 3.88 -6.98
N GLN A 101 3.96 4.22 -7.03
CA GLN A 101 4.56 5.22 -6.15
C GLN A 101 5.40 6.18 -6.98
N PHE A 102 5.07 7.47 -6.92
CA PHE A 102 5.66 8.51 -7.75
C PHE A 102 5.89 9.78 -6.94
N ARG A 103 6.80 10.63 -7.38
CA ARG A 103 6.98 11.99 -6.85
C ARG A 103 6.02 12.95 -7.55
N LYS A 104 5.08 13.50 -6.81
CA LYS A 104 4.05 14.45 -7.29
C LYS A 104 4.42 15.88 -6.90
N ALA A 105 4.22 16.84 -7.83
CA ALA A 105 4.47 18.25 -7.61
C ALA A 105 3.49 18.85 -6.60
N LYS A 106 4.02 19.60 -5.64
CA LYS A 106 3.25 20.45 -4.72
C LYS A 106 3.13 21.86 -5.26
N LYS A 107 2.19 22.63 -4.70
CA LYS A 107 1.97 24.04 -5.07
C LYS A 107 3.17 24.95 -4.80
N ASP A 108 4.05 24.57 -3.86
CA ASP A 108 5.28 25.29 -3.54
C ASP A 108 6.44 25.00 -4.53
N GLY A 109 6.20 24.16 -5.54
CA GLY A 109 7.20 23.75 -6.53
C GLY A 109 8.09 22.59 -6.11
N SER A 110 7.95 22.09 -4.89
CA SER A 110 8.65 20.89 -4.44
C SER A 110 7.90 19.61 -4.86
N TYR A 111 8.59 18.47 -4.78
CA TYR A 111 7.99 17.17 -5.00
C TYR A 111 7.83 16.40 -3.69
N CYS A 112 6.78 15.58 -3.60
CA CYS A 112 6.63 14.62 -2.53
C CYS A 112 6.24 13.25 -3.06
N TRP A 113 6.65 12.21 -2.35
CA TRP A 113 6.26 10.85 -2.66
C TRP A 113 4.78 10.63 -2.36
N VAL A 114 4.06 10.12 -3.34
CA VAL A 114 2.67 9.68 -3.21
C VAL A 114 2.54 8.21 -3.63
N ALA A 115 1.61 7.51 -2.98
CA ALA A 115 1.10 6.24 -3.45
C ALA A 115 -0.20 6.47 -4.20
N GLN A 116 -0.32 5.91 -5.40
CA GLN A 116 -1.54 5.89 -6.20
C GLN A 116 -2.08 4.48 -6.25
N THR A 117 -3.31 4.29 -5.77
CA THR A 117 -4.01 3.00 -5.81
C THR A 117 -5.13 3.09 -6.84
N ALA A 118 -5.05 2.27 -7.89
CA ALA A 118 -6.07 2.15 -8.92
C ALA A 118 -6.95 0.94 -8.66
N VAL A 119 -8.28 1.13 -8.71
CA VAL A 119 -9.29 0.11 -8.44
C VAL A 119 -10.36 0.16 -9.52
N ALA A 120 -10.64 -0.96 -10.19
CA ALA A 120 -11.73 -1.03 -11.16
C ALA A 120 -13.10 -1.09 -10.48
N VAL A 121 -14.05 -0.29 -10.97
CA VAL A 121 -15.45 -0.34 -10.55
C VAL A 121 -16.17 -1.42 -11.38
N ARG A 122 -16.59 -2.52 -10.73
CA ARG A 122 -17.13 -3.71 -11.42
C ARG A 122 -18.57 -3.58 -11.94
N GLN A 123 -19.31 -2.53 -11.56
CA GLN A 123 -20.70 -2.30 -12.00
C GLN A 123 -20.86 -0.82 -12.34
N SER A 124 -20.69 -0.48 -13.60
CA SER A 124 -21.18 0.77 -14.19
C SER A 124 -22.60 0.53 -14.72
N ARG A 125 -23.47 1.53 -14.60
CA ARG A 125 -24.85 1.46 -15.13
C ARG A 125 -24.89 1.41 -16.67
N ASP A 126 -23.82 1.88 -17.31
CA ASP A 126 -23.71 2.07 -18.76
C ASP A 126 -22.63 1.17 -19.40
N ASP A 127 -22.19 0.10 -18.74
CA ASP A 127 -21.03 -0.73 -19.13
C ASP A 127 -19.70 0.04 -19.29
N ASP A 128 -19.62 1.24 -18.70
CA ASP A 128 -18.40 2.05 -18.72
C ASP A 128 -17.28 1.39 -17.92
N GLN A 129 -16.06 1.47 -18.43
CA GLN A 129 -14.85 1.08 -17.72
C GLN A 129 -14.41 2.23 -16.80
N ILE A 130 -14.69 2.10 -15.52
CA ILE A 130 -14.41 3.13 -14.52
C ILE A 130 -13.33 2.63 -13.55
N ILE A 131 -12.33 3.49 -13.29
CA ILE A 131 -11.28 3.29 -12.30
C ILE A 131 -11.41 4.38 -11.23
N MET A 132 -11.33 3.97 -9.97
CA MET A 132 -11.12 4.86 -8.84
C MET A 132 -9.63 4.95 -8.54
N CYS A 133 -9.08 6.15 -8.51
CA CYS A 133 -7.69 6.41 -8.15
C CYS A 133 -7.64 7.10 -6.78
N PHE A 134 -7.02 6.46 -5.82
CA PHE A 134 -6.75 6.99 -4.49
C PHE A 134 -5.30 7.43 -4.40
N VAL A 135 -5.06 8.66 -3.95
CA VAL A 135 -3.73 9.24 -3.77
C VAL A 135 -3.46 9.48 -2.29
N GLN A 136 -2.36 8.97 -1.79
CA GLN A 136 -1.92 9.13 -0.41
C GLN A 136 -0.49 9.66 -0.36
N ASP A 137 -0.23 10.67 0.48
CA ASP A 137 1.14 11.09 0.78
C ASP A 137 1.87 10.01 1.58
N ILE A 138 3.02 9.61 1.05
CA ILE A 138 3.93 8.65 1.70
C ILE A 138 5.33 9.24 1.89
N HIS A 139 5.45 10.57 1.82
CA HIS A 139 6.75 11.24 1.83
C HIS A 139 7.52 10.99 3.12
N GLU A 140 6.87 11.22 4.26
CA GLU A 140 7.47 10.97 5.58
C GLU A 140 7.87 9.50 5.77
N GLN A 141 7.06 8.56 5.25
CA GLN A 141 7.37 7.14 5.29
C GLN A 141 8.58 6.79 4.42
N LYS A 142 8.70 7.44 3.24
CA LYS A 142 9.85 7.27 2.35
C LYS A 142 11.12 7.90 2.92
N GLU A 143 11.04 9.10 3.48
CA GLU A 143 12.18 9.76 4.12
C GLU A 143 12.71 8.94 5.30
N LYS A 144 11.83 8.50 6.20
CA LYS A 144 12.23 7.59 7.29
C LYS A 144 12.88 6.30 6.78
N SER A 145 12.38 5.77 5.67
CA SER A 145 12.97 4.56 5.04
C SER A 145 14.34 4.84 4.41
N LEU A 146 14.56 6.03 3.86
CA LEU A 146 15.83 6.47 3.27
C LEU A 146 16.86 6.79 4.36
N GLU A 147 16.47 7.53 5.42
CA GLU A 147 17.32 7.81 6.58
C GLU A 147 17.79 6.51 7.27
N ILE A 148 16.90 5.51 7.35
CA ILE A 148 17.28 4.17 7.85
C ILE A 148 18.29 3.48 6.93
N LYS A 149 18.26 3.74 5.62
CA LYS A 149 19.22 3.19 4.67
C LYS A 149 20.56 3.94 4.68
N GLU A 150 20.57 5.26 4.91
CA GLU A 150 21.79 6.08 4.84
C GLU A 150 22.52 6.22 6.17
N HIS A 151 21.84 6.12 7.32
CA HIS A 151 22.40 6.45 8.63
C HIS A 151 22.48 5.29 9.64
N LYS A 152 22.10 4.06 9.26
CA LYS A 152 22.47 2.89 10.05
C LYS A 152 23.26 1.90 9.20
N PRO A 153 24.49 1.53 9.63
CA PRO A 153 24.95 0.20 9.33
C PRO A 153 23.81 -0.72 9.79
N LEU A 154 23.36 -1.63 8.89
CA LEU A 154 22.36 -2.65 9.22
C LEU A 154 22.59 -3.09 10.67
N PRO A 155 21.59 -3.00 11.57
CA PRO A 155 21.78 -3.60 12.89
C PRO A 155 22.20 -5.03 12.61
N SER A 156 23.30 -5.44 13.19
CA SER A 156 24.00 -6.70 12.94
C SER A 156 23.17 -7.95 13.24
N THR A 157 21.86 -7.80 13.46
CA THR A 157 20.94 -8.91 13.67
C THR A 157 19.66 -8.69 12.88
N SER A 158 19.49 -9.49 11.83
CA SER A 158 18.22 -9.68 11.10
C SER A 158 17.10 -10.22 12.02
N ILE A 159 17.43 -10.49 13.25
CA ILE A 159 16.68 -11.20 14.27
C ILE A 159 16.37 -10.25 15.42
N ASP A 160 15.18 -10.32 15.95
CA ASP A 160 14.80 -9.63 17.18
C ASP A 160 15.51 -10.28 18.36
N PRO A 161 16.23 -9.51 19.22
CA PRO A 161 17.08 -10.09 20.28
C PRO A 161 16.27 -10.72 21.43
N LEU A 162 15.02 -10.34 21.62
CA LEU A 162 14.15 -10.87 22.66
C LEU A 162 13.52 -12.19 22.21
N THR A 163 12.86 -12.20 21.07
CA THR A 163 12.05 -13.33 20.62
C THR A 163 12.82 -14.32 19.74
N GLY A 164 13.96 -13.90 19.19
CA GLY A 164 14.75 -14.69 18.25
C GLY A 164 14.09 -14.87 16.86
N LEU A 165 13.00 -14.16 16.59
CA LEU A 165 12.30 -14.17 15.31
C LEU A 165 12.85 -13.10 14.36
N TYR A 166 12.48 -13.17 13.07
CA TYR A 166 12.86 -12.12 12.12
C TYR A 166 12.19 -10.81 12.51
N ARG A 167 12.93 -9.69 12.44
CA ARG A 167 12.33 -8.35 12.55
C ARG A 167 11.41 -8.10 11.37
N LYS A 168 10.38 -7.26 11.56
CA LYS A 168 9.31 -6.94 10.59
C LYS A 168 9.82 -6.74 9.15
N ASN A 169 10.83 -5.87 8.97
CA ASN A 169 11.39 -5.56 7.66
C ASN A 169 12.03 -6.79 6.98
N ILE A 170 12.74 -7.62 7.74
CA ILE A 170 13.38 -8.84 7.24
C ILE A 170 12.35 -9.93 6.97
N PHE A 171 11.35 -10.06 7.85
CA PHE A 171 10.24 -10.98 7.63
C PHE A 171 9.52 -10.66 6.31
N VAL A 172 9.16 -9.40 6.07
CA VAL A 172 8.47 -8.99 4.84
C VAL A 172 9.33 -9.29 3.60
N GLN A 173 10.64 -8.97 3.62
CA GLN A 173 11.53 -9.29 2.50
C GLN A 173 11.60 -10.79 2.21
N LYS A 174 11.71 -11.61 3.26
CA LYS A 174 11.75 -13.08 3.11
C LYS A 174 10.41 -13.64 2.65
N ALA A 175 9.28 -13.11 3.15
CA ALA A 175 7.95 -13.50 2.74
C ALA A 175 7.71 -13.22 1.25
N VAL A 176 8.04 -12.01 0.79
CA VAL A 176 7.94 -11.65 -0.63
C VAL A 176 8.80 -12.58 -1.49
N ARG A 177 10.03 -12.85 -1.06
CA ARG A 177 10.91 -13.78 -1.80
C ARG A 177 10.36 -15.20 -1.84
N LEU A 178 9.81 -15.69 -0.72
CA LEU A 178 9.17 -17.00 -0.65
C LEU A 178 8.02 -17.11 -1.65
N LEU A 179 7.12 -16.12 -1.65
CA LEU A 179 5.97 -16.06 -2.56
C LEU A 179 6.40 -16.02 -4.04
N GLN A 180 7.50 -15.32 -4.37
CA GLN A 180 8.02 -15.24 -5.73
C GLN A 180 8.68 -16.54 -6.22
N THR A 181 9.22 -17.34 -5.31
CA THR A 181 9.99 -18.56 -5.65
C THR A 181 9.20 -19.86 -5.55
N SER A 182 8.05 -19.85 -4.88
CA SER A 182 7.28 -21.06 -4.55
C SER A 182 6.35 -21.59 -5.66
N GLY A 183 6.31 -20.94 -6.81
CA GLY A 183 5.51 -21.40 -7.95
C GLY A 183 4.00 -21.49 -7.65
N THR A 184 3.41 -22.68 -7.76
CA THR A 184 1.96 -22.93 -7.60
C THR A 184 1.55 -23.36 -6.19
N HIS A 185 2.44 -23.29 -5.20
CA HIS A 185 2.10 -23.67 -3.82
C HIS A 185 1.20 -22.64 -3.16
N GLU A 186 0.20 -23.13 -2.42
CA GLU A 186 -0.66 -22.28 -1.59
C GLU A 186 0.10 -21.83 -0.34
N HIS A 187 -0.03 -20.56 0.01
CA HIS A 187 0.58 -19.97 1.20
C HIS A 187 -0.50 -19.45 2.16
N CYS A 188 -0.23 -19.58 3.45
CA CYS A 188 -1.05 -18.99 4.50
C CYS A 188 -0.23 -17.96 5.27
N LEU A 189 -0.78 -16.75 5.45
CA LEU A 189 -0.25 -15.74 6.37
C LEU A 189 -1.09 -15.75 7.63
N MET A 190 -0.45 -16.03 8.77
CA MET A 190 -1.07 -15.95 10.08
C MET A 190 -0.53 -14.72 10.83
N VAL A 191 -1.44 -13.90 11.36
CA VAL A 191 -1.11 -12.79 12.27
C VAL A 191 -1.63 -13.16 13.65
N ILE A 192 -0.74 -13.09 14.65
CA ILE A 192 -1.05 -13.42 16.04
C ILE A 192 -0.87 -12.13 16.84
N ASP A 193 -1.88 -11.76 17.61
CA ASP A 193 -1.86 -10.64 18.56
C ASP A 193 -2.13 -11.15 19.98
N ILE A 194 -1.50 -10.51 20.97
CA ILE A 194 -1.67 -10.88 22.38
C ILE A 194 -2.58 -9.84 23.04
N GLU A 195 -3.83 -10.22 23.20
CA GLU A 195 -4.83 -9.36 23.80
C GLU A 195 -4.46 -9.02 25.26
N HIS A 196 -4.57 -7.75 25.60
CA HIS A 196 -4.28 -7.23 26.95
C HIS A 196 -2.83 -7.47 27.45
N PHE A 197 -1.83 -7.58 26.57
CA PHE A 197 -0.44 -7.81 26.97
C PHE A 197 0.10 -6.74 27.92
N LYS A 198 -0.30 -5.46 27.73
CA LYS A 198 0.03 -4.39 28.66
C LYS A 198 -0.47 -4.66 30.08
N LEU A 199 -1.70 -5.16 30.22
CA LEU A 199 -2.31 -5.50 31.51
C LEU A 199 -1.58 -6.69 32.16
N PHE A 200 -1.15 -7.67 31.35
CA PHE A 200 -0.32 -8.77 31.82
C PHE A 200 0.99 -8.26 32.43
N ASN A 201 1.68 -7.31 31.78
CA ASN A 201 2.90 -6.70 32.28
C ASN A 201 2.67 -5.89 33.57
N GLU A 202 1.52 -5.20 33.69
CA GLU A 202 1.15 -4.48 34.91
C GLU A 202 0.92 -5.43 36.11
N TRP A 203 0.40 -6.62 35.87
CA TRP A 203 0.11 -7.58 36.95
C TRP A 203 1.30 -8.48 37.32
N TYR A 204 2.07 -8.90 36.36
CA TYR A 204 3.11 -9.91 36.55
C TYR A 204 4.55 -9.35 36.40
N GLY A 205 4.66 -8.09 36.00
CA GLY A 205 5.93 -7.44 35.74
C GLY A 205 6.47 -7.67 34.33
N GLN A 206 7.36 -6.77 33.92
CA GLN A 206 7.91 -6.77 32.56
C GLN A 206 8.77 -8.00 32.27
N GLU A 207 9.50 -8.50 33.28
CA GLU A 207 10.30 -9.73 33.13
C GLU A 207 9.44 -10.95 32.77
N ALA A 208 8.24 -11.06 33.36
CA ALA A 208 7.31 -12.12 33.04
C ALA A 208 6.74 -11.96 31.62
N GLY A 209 6.49 -10.74 31.17
CA GLY A 209 6.08 -10.45 29.82
C GLY A 209 7.17 -10.77 28.79
N ASP A 210 8.40 -10.38 29.06
CA ASP A 210 9.55 -10.69 28.22
C ASP A 210 9.74 -12.21 28.09
N GLN A 211 9.66 -12.95 29.21
CA GLN A 211 9.73 -14.41 29.19
C GLN A 211 8.60 -15.02 28.37
N PHE A 212 7.39 -14.50 28.46
CA PHE A 212 6.25 -14.96 27.67
C PHE A 212 6.48 -14.74 26.17
N LEU A 213 7.04 -13.59 25.76
CA LEU A 213 7.41 -13.32 24.37
C LEU A 213 8.54 -14.24 23.88
N ILE A 214 9.53 -14.54 24.73
CA ILE A 214 10.59 -15.50 24.42
C ILE A 214 10.01 -16.88 24.16
N ASP A 215 9.09 -17.34 25.01
CA ASP A 215 8.49 -18.67 24.89
C ASP A 215 7.66 -18.78 23.59
N ILE A 216 6.88 -17.75 23.24
CA ILE A 216 6.18 -17.68 21.94
C ILE A 216 7.18 -17.72 20.78
N GLY A 217 8.25 -16.95 20.87
CA GLY A 217 9.32 -16.91 19.86
C GLY A 217 9.92 -18.29 19.62
N LEU A 218 10.23 -19.04 20.69
CA LEU A 218 10.75 -20.40 20.61
C LEU A 218 9.77 -21.38 19.94
N HIS A 219 8.48 -21.30 20.28
CA HIS A 219 7.45 -22.15 19.67
C HIS A 219 7.26 -21.86 18.18
N LEU A 220 7.21 -20.58 17.79
CA LEU A 220 7.10 -20.18 16.39
C LEU A 220 8.34 -20.58 15.56
N LYS A 221 9.53 -20.49 16.17
CA LYS A 221 10.77 -20.90 15.53
C LYS A 221 10.81 -22.41 15.28
N LYS A 222 10.37 -23.20 16.25
CA LYS A 222 10.22 -24.65 16.10
C LYS A 222 9.22 -25.00 14.99
N ALA A 223 8.06 -24.37 14.98
CA ALA A 223 7.06 -24.56 13.92
C ALA A 223 7.60 -24.18 12.54
N GLN A 224 8.40 -23.11 12.43
CA GLN A 224 9.07 -22.72 11.21
C GLN A 224 10.01 -23.79 10.67
N GLU A 225 10.77 -24.44 11.56
CA GLU A 225 11.70 -25.52 11.21
C GLU A 225 10.94 -26.79 10.75
N GLU A 226 9.81 -27.11 11.37
CA GLU A 226 9.00 -28.28 11.08
C GLU A 226 8.15 -28.17 9.81
N HIS A 227 7.78 -26.93 9.40
CA HIS A 227 6.78 -26.70 8.34
C HIS A 227 7.26 -25.80 7.19
N GLU A 228 8.58 -25.63 7.04
CA GLU A 228 9.19 -24.80 5.98
C GLU A 228 8.62 -23.36 5.90
N GLY A 229 8.18 -22.82 7.03
CA GLY A 229 7.63 -21.50 7.14
C GLY A 229 8.65 -20.43 7.49
N ILE A 230 8.20 -19.20 7.64
CA ILE A 230 8.96 -18.09 8.22
C ILE A 230 8.12 -17.39 9.29
N ALA A 231 8.74 -16.98 10.38
CA ALA A 231 8.11 -16.28 11.46
C ALA A 231 8.83 -14.96 11.75
N GLY A 232 8.06 -13.91 12.06
CA GLY A 232 8.59 -12.59 12.37
C GLY A 232 7.87 -11.93 13.53
N TYR A 233 8.61 -11.12 14.27
CA TYR A 233 8.08 -10.26 15.33
C TYR A 233 7.79 -8.87 14.74
N MET A 234 6.55 -8.41 14.90
CA MET A 234 6.11 -7.15 14.29
C MET A 234 6.40 -5.96 15.20
N GLY A 235 6.53 -6.18 16.51
CA GLY A 235 6.84 -5.15 17.49
C GLY A 235 5.92 -3.92 17.42
N ASP A 236 5.83 -3.13 18.45
CA ASP A 236 5.28 -1.78 18.41
C ASP A 236 6.35 -0.79 17.91
#